data_51561b0338d175f191aedc006247da62
#
_entry.id   51561b0338d175f191aedc006247da62
#
_cell.length_a   1.000
_cell.length_b   1.000
_cell.length_c   1.000
_cell.angle_alpha   90.00
_cell.angle_beta   90.00
_cell.angle_gamma   90.00
#
_symmetry.space_group_name_H-M   'P 1'
#
loop_
_entity.id
_entity.type
_entity.pdbx_description
1 polymer ?
#
loop_
_entity_poly.entity_id
_entity_poly.type
_entity_poly.pdbx_seq_one_letter_code
_entity_poly.pdbx_strand_id
1 'polypeptide(L)'
;MPSILPLNGTLARAHSFSGVIKFTNCLLVKGNTLVKEDLWVSAITGKILNGQEILYEHRTAPEEIVDLGGRILSPGFIDTQLNGAYGFDFSVIPDEGTANYGKGVLRVNRNLVATGVTSYLPTLTSQPPEVYQKALAFLGPSGAARDATHGSESLGAHCEGPFLSPTKNGIHNVSVLREPTNNMSDLASCYGIDNLKSPSPIKLVTLAPELPGALSSIQVLTNCGITVSIGHSEASYEEAKAGIKFGASMITHLFNAMRPLHHRNPGIFGLLGTPSSSVRKPYFGIIADGLHLHPTSIKIAWNAHPDGLILVTDAMRLAGMPDGTYDWTNGSRIIKNGALLTLEENGKLAGSSIQLIDCVTNFLNWTGASVPEALKAVTETPAMMLGLQNVKGTLREGADADLVVLDLQEGTVGGEKKLVIDEVWKFGNKVFGRI
;
A
#
# COMPACT_ATOMS: atom_id res chain seq x y z
N MET A 1 -68.95 -6.85 -27.56
CA MET A 1 -68.37 -6.25 -26.38
C MET A 1 -66.94 -6.84 -26.23
N PRO A 2 -65.86 -6.12 -26.38
CA PRO A 2 -64.52 -6.61 -26.14
C PRO A 2 -64.17 -6.42 -24.66
N SER A 3 -63.69 -7.49 -24.02
CA SER A 3 -63.23 -7.52 -22.65
C SER A 3 -61.89 -6.84 -22.51
N ILE A 4 -61.83 -5.88 -21.59
CA ILE A 4 -60.62 -5.19 -21.17
C ILE A 4 -59.88 -6.07 -20.18
N LEU A 5 -58.64 -6.51 -20.53
CA LEU A 5 -57.70 -7.16 -19.60
C LEU A 5 -57.07 -6.07 -18.71
N PRO A 6 -56.89 -6.32 -17.42
CA PRO A 6 -56.19 -5.37 -16.53
C PRO A 6 -54.69 -5.48 -16.80
N LEU A 7 -54.06 -4.31 -17.05
CA LEU A 7 -52.61 -4.11 -17.05
C LEU A 7 -52.09 -4.31 -15.61
N ASN A 8 -51.54 -5.48 -15.30
CA ASN A 8 -50.73 -5.68 -14.14
C ASN A 8 -49.37 -5.02 -14.37
N GLY A 9 -49.32 -3.73 -14.08
CA GLY A 9 -48.06 -3.03 -13.90
C GLY A 9 -47.42 -3.44 -12.58
N THR A 10 -46.42 -4.34 -12.65
CA THR A 10 -45.51 -4.60 -11.53
C THR A 10 -44.76 -3.29 -11.26
N LEU A 11 -45.21 -2.55 -10.26
CA LEU A 11 -44.45 -1.44 -9.68
C LEU A 11 -43.14 -2.07 -9.16
N ALA A 12 -42.04 -1.83 -9.89
CA ALA A 12 -40.71 -2.07 -9.37
C ALA A 12 -40.61 -1.31 -8.04
N ARG A 13 -40.42 -2.04 -6.94
CA ARG A 13 -40.14 -1.46 -5.63
C ARG A 13 -38.95 -0.53 -5.82
N ALA A 14 -39.17 0.76 -5.69
CA ALA A 14 -38.11 1.74 -5.56
C ALA A 14 -37.25 1.31 -4.36
N HIS A 15 -36.06 0.84 -4.60
CA HIS A 15 -35.07 0.65 -3.54
C HIS A 15 -34.76 2.07 -3.03
N SER A 16 -35.27 2.43 -1.84
CA SER A 16 -34.86 3.67 -1.19
C SER A 16 -33.40 3.54 -0.80
N PHE A 17 -32.51 4.23 -1.50
CA PHE A 17 -31.14 4.38 -1.06
C PHE A 17 -31.16 5.24 0.21
N SER A 18 -30.60 4.71 1.31
CA SER A 18 -30.38 5.45 2.55
C SER A 18 -28.88 5.64 2.80
N GLY A 19 -28.51 6.62 3.63
CA GLY A 19 -27.12 6.94 3.93
C GLY A 19 -26.36 7.54 2.74
N VAL A 20 -27.04 8.24 1.84
CA VAL A 20 -26.41 8.87 0.66
C VAL A 20 -25.77 10.19 1.08
N ILE A 21 -24.47 10.32 0.83
CA ILE A 21 -23.68 11.51 1.08
C ILE A 21 -23.20 12.07 -0.26
N LYS A 22 -23.29 13.38 -0.43
CA LYS A 22 -22.78 14.08 -1.60
C LYS A 22 -21.66 15.02 -1.21
N PHE A 23 -20.48 14.81 -1.77
CA PHE A 23 -19.36 15.77 -1.70
C PHE A 23 -19.48 16.75 -2.86
N THR A 24 -19.41 18.04 -2.55
CA THR A 24 -19.53 19.12 -3.55
C THR A 24 -18.40 20.14 -3.40
N ASN A 25 -18.26 21.01 -4.38
CA ASN A 25 -17.24 22.05 -4.39
C ASN A 25 -15.83 21.48 -4.13
N CYS A 26 -15.45 20.44 -4.87
CA CYS A 26 -14.20 19.72 -4.73
C CYS A 26 -13.51 19.46 -6.07
N LEU A 27 -12.23 19.13 -6.00
CA LEU A 27 -11.39 18.73 -7.12
C LEU A 27 -11.11 17.22 -7.00
N LEU A 28 -11.80 16.41 -7.79
CA LEU A 28 -11.62 14.95 -7.80
C LEU A 28 -10.33 14.57 -8.52
N VAL A 29 -9.56 13.66 -7.91
CA VAL A 29 -8.40 13.04 -8.56
C VAL A 29 -8.90 11.96 -9.51
N LYS A 30 -8.81 12.20 -10.83
CA LYS A 30 -9.20 11.24 -11.88
C LYS A 30 -8.03 11.04 -12.84
N GLY A 31 -7.35 9.89 -12.71
CA GLY A 31 -6.12 9.64 -13.47
C GLY A 31 -5.07 10.71 -13.18
N ASN A 32 -4.56 11.37 -14.22
CA ASN A 32 -3.53 12.41 -14.10
C ASN A 32 -4.10 13.84 -14.04
N THR A 33 -5.40 14.01 -13.71
CA THR A 33 -6.07 15.31 -13.72
C THR A 33 -6.86 15.56 -12.44
N LEU A 34 -7.06 16.85 -12.11
CA LEU A 34 -8.04 17.31 -11.13
C LEU A 34 -9.29 17.78 -11.87
N VAL A 35 -10.45 17.24 -11.53
CA VAL A 35 -11.71 17.54 -12.18
C VAL A 35 -12.69 18.12 -11.16
N LYS A 36 -13.26 19.30 -11.45
CA LYS A 36 -14.30 19.89 -10.60
C LYS A 36 -15.63 19.17 -10.84
N GLU A 37 -15.98 18.28 -9.93
CA GLU A 37 -17.15 17.43 -10.04
C GLU A 37 -17.61 16.98 -8.64
N ASP A 38 -18.90 16.67 -8.48
CA ASP A 38 -19.45 16.13 -7.23
C ASP A 38 -19.20 14.62 -7.15
N LEU A 39 -18.97 14.11 -5.94
CA LEU A 39 -18.87 12.68 -5.67
C LEU A 39 -20.02 12.23 -4.76
N TRP A 40 -20.64 11.11 -5.10
CA TRP A 40 -21.74 10.53 -4.32
C TRP A 40 -21.29 9.19 -3.73
N VAL A 41 -21.62 8.97 -2.45
CA VAL A 41 -21.28 7.71 -1.74
C VAL A 41 -22.45 7.25 -0.90
N SER A 42 -22.44 5.96 -0.53
CA SER A 42 -23.34 5.40 0.47
C SER A 42 -22.56 5.04 1.73
N ALA A 43 -22.89 5.64 2.85
CA ALA A 43 -22.34 5.27 4.16
C ALA A 43 -22.80 3.87 4.62
N ILE A 44 -23.91 3.35 4.08
CA ILE A 44 -24.44 2.02 4.41
C ILE A 44 -23.71 0.93 3.64
N THR A 45 -23.55 1.08 2.32
CA THR A 45 -22.85 0.08 1.49
C THR A 45 -21.35 0.27 1.48
N GLY A 46 -20.87 1.43 1.89
CA GLY A 46 -19.46 1.81 1.85
C GLY A 46 -18.94 2.04 0.43
N LYS A 47 -19.82 2.33 -0.53
CA LYS A 47 -19.47 2.38 -1.96
C LYS A 47 -19.68 3.76 -2.56
N ILE A 48 -18.89 4.05 -3.61
CA ILE A 48 -19.10 5.19 -4.49
C ILE A 48 -20.30 4.88 -5.39
N LEU A 49 -21.18 5.86 -5.54
CA LEU A 49 -22.44 5.77 -6.26
C LEU A 49 -22.39 6.58 -7.57
N ASN A 50 -23.24 6.19 -8.53
CA ASN A 50 -23.55 6.99 -9.69
C ASN A 50 -24.55 8.09 -9.31
N GLY A 51 -24.10 9.33 -9.16
CA GLY A 51 -24.94 10.44 -8.72
C GLY A 51 -26.10 10.77 -9.67
N GLN A 52 -25.94 10.53 -10.98
CA GLN A 52 -27.02 10.74 -11.95
C GLN A 52 -28.12 9.69 -11.78
N GLU A 53 -27.75 8.43 -11.65
CA GLU A 53 -28.68 7.33 -11.40
C GLU A 53 -29.46 7.54 -10.09
N ILE A 54 -28.76 7.88 -8.99
CA ILE A 54 -29.38 8.16 -7.70
C ILE A 54 -30.41 9.31 -7.79
N LEU A 55 -30.03 10.41 -8.45
CA LEU A 55 -30.89 11.62 -8.49
C LEU A 55 -32.05 11.47 -9.48
N TYR A 56 -31.80 10.97 -10.69
CA TYR A 56 -32.79 10.98 -11.78
C TYR A 56 -33.62 9.69 -11.84
N GLU A 57 -33.01 8.51 -11.64
CA GLU A 57 -33.72 7.24 -11.73
C GLU A 57 -34.36 6.86 -10.39
N HIS A 58 -33.59 6.93 -9.31
CA HIS A 58 -34.09 6.59 -7.97
C HIS A 58 -34.76 7.76 -7.25
N ARG A 59 -34.65 8.99 -7.78
CA ARG A 59 -35.21 10.22 -7.21
C ARG A 59 -34.88 10.40 -5.72
N THR A 60 -33.66 9.98 -5.34
CA THR A 60 -33.17 10.04 -3.97
C THR A 60 -32.32 11.29 -3.80
N ALA A 61 -32.70 12.16 -2.86
CA ALA A 61 -31.87 13.28 -2.45
C ALA A 61 -30.76 12.79 -1.48
N PRO A 62 -29.58 13.43 -1.45
CA PRO A 62 -28.58 13.11 -0.45
C PRO A 62 -29.08 13.47 0.95
N GLU A 63 -28.80 12.62 1.92
CA GLU A 63 -29.11 12.88 3.34
C GLU A 63 -28.11 13.88 3.94
N GLU A 64 -26.90 13.90 3.40
CA GLU A 64 -25.84 14.83 3.80
C GLU A 64 -25.16 15.43 2.57
N ILE A 65 -24.88 16.73 2.63
CA ILE A 65 -24.09 17.44 1.62
C ILE A 65 -22.86 18.01 2.32
N VAL A 66 -21.68 17.56 1.89
CA VAL A 66 -20.39 17.99 2.42
C VAL A 66 -19.74 18.95 1.41
N ASP A 67 -19.69 20.23 1.74
CA ASP A 67 -18.98 21.25 0.93
C ASP A 67 -17.48 21.20 1.30
N LEU A 68 -16.65 20.85 0.33
CA LEU A 68 -15.20 20.73 0.54
C LEU A 68 -14.43 22.03 0.28
N GLY A 69 -15.11 23.15 -0.03
CA GLY A 69 -14.48 24.47 -0.15
C GLY A 69 -13.39 24.57 -1.23
N GLY A 70 -13.45 23.77 -2.29
CA GLY A 70 -12.43 23.72 -3.34
C GLY A 70 -11.26 22.79 -3.08
N ARG A 71 -11.26 22.04 -1.97
CA ARG A 71 -10.19 21.07 -1.62
C ARG A 71 -10.16 19.88 -2.56
N ILE A 72 -9.04 19.19 -2.55
CA ILE A 72 -8.81 17.98 -3.36
C ILE A 72 -9.44 16.79 -2.66
N LEU A 73 -10.19 15.98 -3.41
CA LEU A 73 -10.73 14.71 -2.97
C LEU A 73 -10.03 13.59 -3.73
N SER A 74 -9.22 12.82 -3.00
CA SER A 74 -8.44 11.69 -3.49
C SER A 74 -9.06 10.36 -3.04
N PRO A 75 -8.86 9.25 -3.78
CA PRO A 75 -8.99 7.93 -3.20
C PRO A 75 -8.11 7.79 -1.96
N GLY A 76 -8.49 6.90 -1.06
CA GLY A 76 -7.68 6.54 0.11
C GLY A 76 -6.32 5.97 -0.26
N PHE A 77 -5.29 6.29 0.51
CA PHE A 77 -3.92 5.87 0.25
C PHE A 77 -3.73 4.39 0.58
N ILE A 78 -2.83 3.74 -0.16
CA ILE A 78 -2.44 2.33 -0.01
C ILE A 78 -0.93 2.26 0.22
N ASP A 79 -0.51 1.87 1.42
CA ASP A 79 0.90 1.61 1.72
C ASP A 79 1.20 0.12 1.56
N THR A 80 2.00 -0.24 0.57
CA THR A 80 2.29 -1.65 0.25
C THR A 80 3.50 -2.23 0.99
N GLN A 81 4.14 -1.42 1.85
CA GLN A 81 5.26 -1.86 2.69
C GLN A 81 5.31 -1.05 3.98
N LEU A 82 4.82 -1.65 5.08
CA LEU A 82 4.78 -1.06 6.41
C LEU A 82 5.13 -2.14 7.44
N ASN A 83 6.31 -2.06 8.09
CA ASN A 83 6.76 -3.06 9.06
C ASN A 83 6.12 -2.89 10.45
N GLY A 84 5.64 -1.70 10.73
CA GLY A 84 4.97 -1.39 11.99
C GLY A 84 4.68 0.09 12.14
N ALA A 85 3.89 0.44 13.15
CA ALA A 85 3.60 1.83 13.51
C ALA A 85 3.06 1.91 14.95
N TYR A 86 3.08 3.11 15.53
CA TYR A 86 2.49 3.39 16.84
C TYR A 86 2.96 2.44 17.94
N GLY A 87 4.25 2.05 17.90
CA GLY A 87 4.90 1.17 18.86
C GLY A 87 4.62 -0.32 18.64
N PHE A 88 3.92 -0.72 17.58
CA PHE A 88 3.63 -2.12 17.23
C PHE A 88 4.43 -2.55 16.00
N ASP A 89 5.11 -3.69 16.11
CA ASP A 89 5.90 -4.35 15.06
C ASP A 89 5.16 -5.61 14.61
N PHE A 90 4.85 -5.73 13.32
CA PHE A 90 4.13 -6.89 12.79
C PHE A 90 4.95 -8.18 12.86
N SER A 91 6.27 -8.09 12.94
CA SER A 91 7.17 -9.24 13.02
C SER A 91 7.41 -9.76 14.45
N VAL A 92 6.84 -9.10 15.46
CA VAL A 92 7.04 -9.44 16.88
C VAL A 92 5.74 -9.97 17.48
N ILE A 93 5.76 -11.24 17.89
CA ILE A 93 4.64 -11.83 18.65
C ILE A 93 4.84 -11.47 20.13
N PRO A 94 3.85 -10.78 20.78
CA PRO A 94 3.95 -10.45 22.20
C PRO A 94 4.02 -11.68 23.10
N ASP A 95 4.75 -11.60 24.22
CA ASP A 95 4.91 -12.68 25.19
C ASP A 95 3.56 -13.13 25.79
N GLU A 96 2.61 -12.17 25.94
CA GLU A 96 1.27 -12.43 26.44
C GLU A 96 0.36 -13.16 25.44
N GLY A 97 0.88 -13.51 24.27
CA GLY A 97 0.21 -14.33 23.28
C GLY A 97 -0.49 -13.60 22.15
N THR A 98 -1.08 -14.40 21.26
CA THR A 98 -1.64 -13.92 19.98
C THR A 98 -2.86 -13.02 20.12
N ALA A 99 -3.60 -13.10 21.23
CA ALA A 99 -4.75 -12.21 21.47
C ALA A 99 -4.32 -10.73 21.58
N ASN A 100 -3.16 -10.45 22.17
CA ASN A 100 -2.60 -9.11 22.25
C ASN A 100 -1.99 -8.65 20.90
N TYR A 101 -1.57 -9.59 20.06
CA TYR A 101 -1.16 -9.28 18.70
C TYR A 101 -2.32 -8.68 17.88
N GLY A 102 -3.50 -9.29 17.89
CA GLY A 102 -4.68 -8.74 17.21
C GLY A 102 -5.09 -7.35 17.71
N LYS A 103 -4.99 -7.09 19.03
CA LYS A 103 -5.19 -5.75 19.60
C LYS A 103 -4.16 -4.75 19.11
N GLY A 104 -2.90 -5.16 18.95
CA GLY A 104 -1.83 -4.35 18.38
C GLY A 104 -2.13 -3.94 16.93
N VAL A 105 -2.53 -4.89 16.09
CA VAL A 105 -2.95 -4.63 14.71
C VAL A 105 -4.10 -3.63 14.67
N LEU A 106 -5.15 -3.81 15.48
CA LEU A 106 -6.29 -2.90 15.53
C LEU A 106 -5.89 -1.49 15.99
N ARG A 107 -4.94 -1.38 16.93
CA ARG A 107 -4.38 -0.09 17.35
C ARG A 107 -3.68 0.62 16.19
N VAL A 108 -2.88 -0.11 15.42
CA VAL A 108 -2.24 0.47 14.20
C VAL A 108 -3.31 0.95 13.23
N ASN A 109 -4.30 0.13 12.91
CA ASN A 109 -5.38 0.48 11.98
C ASN A 109 -6.07 1.79 12.37
N ARG A 110 -6.46 1.94 13.64
CA ARG A 110 -7.18 3.12 14.14
C ARG A 110 -6.37 4.41 14.10
N ASN A 111 -5.07 4.32 14.27
CA ASN A 111 -4.21 5.50 14.23
C ASN A 111 -3.69 5.81 12.83
N LEU A 112 -3.41 4.77 12.03
CA LEU A 112 -2.84 4.92 10.70
C LEU A 112 -3.77 5.69 9.76
N VAL A 113 -5.08 5.54 9.94
CA VAL A 113 -6.08 6.22 9.10
C VAL A 113 -5.91 7.74 9.10
N ALA A 114 -5.44 8.35 10.20
CA ALA A 114 -5.18 9.78 10.28
C ALA A 114 -4.07 10.27 9.34
N THR A 115 -3.26 9.36 8.80
CA THR A 115 -2.19 9.64 7.83
C THR A 115 -2.67 9.57 6.36
N GLY A 116 -3.98 9.41 6.12
CA GLY A 116 -4.58 9.22 4.80
C GLY A 116 -4.49 7.77 4.28
N VAL A 117 -3.74 6.91 4.95
CA VAL A 117 -3.66 5.48 4.61
C VAL A 117 -4.95 4.80 5.05
N THR A 118 -5.78 4.39 4.11
CA THR A 118 -7.03 3.67 4.36
C THR A 118 -6.88 2.16 4.21
N SER A 119 -5.82 1.75 3.53
CA SER A 119 -5.50 0.35 3.28
C SER A 119 -3.98 0.16 3.22
N TYR A 120 -3.48 -1.00 3.63
CA TYR A 120 -2.04 -1.26 3.63
C TYR A 120 -1.73 -2.76 3.58
N LEU A 121 -0.46 -3.10 3.34
CA LEU A 121 0.06 -4.44 3.51
C LEU A 121 0.94 -4.47 4.77
N PRO A 122 0.47 -5.07 5.89
CA PRO A 122 1.33 -5.30 7.05
C PRO A 122 2.51 -6.18 6.63
N THR A 123 3.74 -5.68 6.84
CA THR A 123 4.96 -6.31 6.35
C THR A 123 5.66 -7.08 7.45
N LEU A 124 5.91 -8.36 7.18
CA LEU A 124 6.71 -9.23 8.03
C LEU A 124 8.13 -9.30 7.45
N THR A 125 9.11 -8.82 8.20
CA THR A 125 10.52 -9.04 7.90
C THR A 125 10.87 -10.51 8.04
N SER A 126 12.06 -10.95 7.58
CA SER A 126 12.50 -12.32 7.67
C SER A 126 12.45 -12.86 9.10
N GLN A 127 11.69 -13.93 9.30
CA GLN A 127 11.41 -14.52 10.60
C GLN A 127 11.51 -16.06 10.56
N PRO A 128 11.62 -16.73 11.71
CA PRO A 128 11.38 -18.17 11.81
C PRO A 128 9.93 -18.53 11.42
N PRO A 129 9.67 -19.76 10.91
CA PRO A 129 8.37 -20.20 10.44
C PRO A 129 7.21 -19.99 11.43
N GLU A 130 7.47 -20.24 12.70
CA GLU A 130 6.48 -20.12 13.77
C GLU A 130 5.96 -18.69 13.95
N VAL A 131 6.75 -17.69 13.64
CA VAL A 131 6.32 -16.27 13.68
C VAL A 131 5.39 -15.99 12.51
N TYR A 132 5.74 -16.39 11.29
CA TYR A 132 4.85 -16.23 10.13
C TYR A 132 3.51 -16.91 10.37
N GLN A 133 3.51 -18.18 10.80
CA GLN A 133 2.29 -18.96 10.97
C GLN A 133 1.36 -18.37 12.04
N LYS A 134 1.91 -17.77 13.10
CA LYS A 134 1.13 -17.08 14.14
C LYS A 134 0.61 -15.72 13.67
N ALA A 135 1.45 -14.91 13.03
CA ALA A 135 1.12 -13.55 12.62
C ALA A 135 0.08 -13.52 11.47
N LEU A 136 0.24 -14.40 10.47
CA LEU A 136 -0.60 -14.43 9.28
C LEU A 136 -2.10 -14.64 9.59
N ALA A 137 -2.44 -15.28 10.70
CA ALA A 137 -3.82 -15.43 11.14
C ALA A 137 -4.53 -14.08 11.43
N PHE A 138 -3.77 -13.00 11.64
CA PHE A 138 -4.29 -11.65 11.97
C PHE A 138 -4.05 -10.63 10.87
N LEU A 139 -3.25 -10.94 9.85
CA LEU A 139 -2.77 -9.99 8.86
C LEU A 139 -3.44 -10.14 7.49
N GLY A 140 -4.34 -11.10 7.35
CA GLY A 140 -5.11 -11.31 6.12
C GLY A 140 -6.09 -10.17 5.81
N PRO A 141 -6.67 -10.17 4.61
CA PRO A 141 -7.70 -9.21 4.24
C PRO A 141 -8.91 -9.29 5.20
N SER A 142 -9.53 -8.14 5.50
CA SER A 142 -10.67 -8.04 6.43
C SER A 142 -11.92 -8.82 5.97
N GLY A 143 -12.04 -9.15 4.69
CA GLY A 143 -13.15 -9.93 4.14
C GLY A 143 -14.51 -9.32 4.45
N ALA A 144 -15.43 -10.11 5.00
CA ALA A 144 -16.77 -9.67 5.38
C ALA A 144 -16.81 -8.87 6.71
N ALA A 145 -15.73 -8.88 7.48
CA ALA A 145 -15.63 -8.18 8.78
C ALA A 145 -15.20 -6.72 8.63
N ARG A 146 -15.44 -6.10 7.47
CA ARG A 146 -15.09 -4.71 7.18
C ARG A 146 -15.93 -3.74 8.01
N ASP A 147 -15.26 -2.91 8.79
CA ASP A 147 -15.87 -1.93 9.67
C ASP A 147 -15.07 -0.62 9.64
N ALA A 148 -15.72 0.49 9.29
CA ALA A 148 -15.09 1.81 9.22
C ALA A 148 -14.47 2.24 10.57
N THR A 149 -15.06 1.82 11.69
CA THR A 149 -14.58 2.15 13.05
C THR A 149 -13.25 1.48 13.39
N HIS A 150 -12.86 0.47 12.64
CA HIS A 150 -11.55 -0.15 12.75
C HIS A 150 -10.43 0.68 12.11
N GLY A 151 -10.75 1.71 11.30
CA GLY A 151 -9.79 2.57 10.61
C GLY A 151 -9.25 1.94 9.33
N SER A 152 -7.94 2.00 9.15
CA SER A 152 -7.27 1.39 7.99
C SER A 152 -7.44 -0.13 7.97
N GLU A 153 -7.43 -0.74 6.80
CA GLU A 153 -7.57 -2.19 6.67
C GLU A 153 -6.33 -2.85 6.05
N SER A 154 -6.03 -4.07 6.50
CA SER A 154 -5.09 -4.93 5.79
C SER A 154 -5.70 -5.43 4.48
N LEU A 155 -4.94 -5.37 3.40
CA LEU A 155 -5.26 -6.01 2.11
C LEU A 155 -4.62 -7.40 1.97
N GLY A 156 -3.96 -7.86 3.02
CA GLY A 156 -3.16 -9.07 3.12
C GLY A 156 -1.71 -8.76 3.46
N ALA A 157 -1.01 -9.73 4.02
CA ALA A 157 0.36 -9.57 4.47
C ALA A 157 1.36 -9.43 3.31
N HIS A 158 2.39 -8.64 3.52
CA HIS A 158 3.62 -8.67 2.74
C HIS A 158 4.67 -9.45 3.53
N CYS A 159 5.08 -10.61 3.03
CA CYS A 159 6.19 -11.38 3.60
C CYS A 159 7.50 -10.96 2.90
N GLU A 160 8.29 -10.13 3.57
CA GLU A 160 9.60 -9.70 3.08
C GLU A 160 10.67 -10.70 3.50
N GLY A 161 10.92 -11.68 2.63
CA GLY A 161 11.77 -12.84 2.92
C GLY A 161 10.99 -14.00 3.57
N PRO A 162 11.69 -15.07 4.03
CA PRO A 162 13.11 -15.14 4.32
C PRO A 162 14.02 -15.56 3.14
N PHE A 163 13.50 -15.66 1.94
CA PHE A 163 14.23 -16.08 0.74
C PHE A 163 15.00 -14.92 0.11
N LEU A 164 15.92 -14.32 0.87
CA LEU A 164 16.69 -13.12 0.52
C LEU A 164 18.17 -13.44 0.42
N SER A 165 18.92 -12.64 -0.36
CA SER A 165 20.37 -12.76 -0.46
C SER A 165 21.04 -12.36 0.86
N PRO A 166 21.89 -13.23 1.44
CA PRO A 166 22.60 -12.91 2.69
C PRO A 166 23.50 -11.68 2.60
N THR A 167 23.98 -11.35 1.41
CA THR A 167 24.84 -10.17 1.17
C THR A 167 24.04 -8.89 1.03
N LYS A 168 22.72 -8.99 0.87
CA LYS A 168 21.76 -7.89 0.74
C LYS A 168 20.68 -7.90 1.84
N ASN A 169 21.04 -8.47 2.98
CA ASN A 169 20.09 -8.67 4.09
C ASN A 169 19.51 -7.36 4.66
N GLY A 170 20.17 -6.20 4.50
CA GLY A 170 19.71 -4.98 5.16
C GLY A 170 19.58 -5.15 6.67
N ILE A 171 18.39 -4.96 7.21
CA ILE A 171 18.07 -5.14 8.62
C ILE A 171 17.67 -6.60 8.97
N HIS A 172 17.47 -7.47 7.98
CA HIS A 172 17.03 -8.84 8.21
C HIS A 172 18.11 -9.69 8.90
N ASN A 173 17.69 -10.51 9.86
CA ASN A 173 18.59 -11.42 10.54
C ASN A 173 19.06 -12.53 9.59
N VAL A 174 20.35 -12.58 9.30
CA VAL A 174 20.94 -13.57 8.38
C VAL A 174 20.69 -15.00 8.84
N SER A 175 20.58 -15.26 10.16
CA SER A 175 20.41 -16.62 10.69
C SER A 175 19.08 -17.28 10.35
N VAL A 176 18.06 -16.47 9.94
CA VAL A 176 16.74 -16.97 9.55
C VAL A 176 16.53 -17.02 8.03
N LEU A 177 17.50 -16.49 7.25
CA LEU A 177 17.41 -16.51 5.79
C LEU A 177 17.49 -17.95 5.26
N ARG A 178 16.83 -18.21 4.15
CA ARG A 178 16.69 -19.54 3.54
C ARG A 178 16.77 -19.47 2.01
N GLU A 179 17.04 -20.61 1.41
CA GLU A 179 16.95 -20.82 -0.04
C GLU A 179 15.72 -21.69 -0.36
N PRO A 180 14.89 -21.32 -1.34
CA PRO A 180 13.68 -22.08 -1.69
C PRO A 180 13.98 -23.23 -2.68
N THR A 181 14.94 -24.11 -2.35
CA THR A 181 15.47 -25.15 -3.25
C THR A 181 14.43 -26.21 -3.62
N ASN A 182 13.49 -26.51 -2.70
CA ASN A 182 12.42 -27.48 -2.89
C ASN A 182 11.05 -26.82 -3.15
N ASN A 183 11.03 -25.60 -3.67
CA ASN A 183 9.84 -24.89 -4.11
C ASN A 183 8.69 -24.90 -3.09
N MET A 184 7.54 -25.52 -3.44
CA MET A 184 6.34 -25.58 -2.59
C MET A 184 6.64 -26.13 -1.18
N SER A 185 7.53 -27.09 -1.03
CA SER A 185 7.86 -27.67 0.28
C SER A 185 8.51 -26.64 1.21
N ASP A 186 9.44 -25.86 0.67
CA ASP A 186 10.14 -24.83 1.45
C ASP A 186 9.20 -23.64 1.76
N LEU A 187 8.38 -23.22 0.78
CA LEU A 187 7.35 -22.21 0.99
C LEU A 187 6.34 -22.64 2.07
N ALA A 188 5.86 -23.89 1.99
CA ALA A 188 4.90 -24.44 2.94
C ALA A 188 5.49 -24.62 4.33
N SER A 189 6.75 -25.05 4.44
CA SER A 189 7.44 -25.15 5.72
C SER A 189 7.63 -23.79 6.40
N CYS A 190 7.81 -22.72 5.61
CA CYS A 190 8.00 -21.37 6.10
C CYS A 190 6.66 -20.70 6.47
N TYR A 191 5.76 -20.56 5.50
CA TYR A 191 4.56 -19.77 5.67
C TYR A 191 3.34 -20.59 6.18
N GLY A 192 3.42 -21.93 6.15
CA GLY A 192 2.28 -22.82 6.38
C GLY A 192 1.51 -23.10 5.09
N ILE A 193 1.23 -24.37 4.81
CA ILE A 193 0.55 -24.79 3.55
C ILE A 193 -0.82 -24.17 3.38
N ASP A 194 -1.56 -23.95 4.46
CA ASP A 194 -2.91 -23.36 4.41
C ASP A 194 -2.87 -21.87 4.10
N ASN A 195 -1.82 -21.17 4.50
CA ASN A 195 -1.63 -19.75 4.18
C ASN A 195 -1.25 -19.50 2.71
N LEU A 196 -0.88 -20.54 1.96
CA LEU A 196 -0.62 -20.46 0.52
C LEU A 196 -1.85 -20.79 -0.34
N LYS A 197 -2.94 -21.28 0.28
CA LYS A 197 -4.20 -21.58 -0.42
C LYS A 197 -5.09 -20.34 -0.56
N SER A 198 -5.85 -20.27 -1.64
CA SER A 198 -6.82 -19.19 -1.83
C SER A 198 -8.09 -19.43 -0.96
N PRO A 199 -8.61 -18.42 -0.25
CA PRO A 199 -8.08 -17.07 -0.09
C PRO A 199 -6.89 -17.01 0.86
N SER A 200 -5.73 -16.59 0.34
CA SER A 200 -4.49 -16.49 1.12
C SER A 200 -4.47 -15.22 2.00
N PRO A 201 -3.98 -15.29 3.25
CA PRO A 201 -3.67 -14.09 4.03
C PRO A 201 -2.45 -13.34 3.48
N ILE A 202 -1.61 -14.00 2.66
CA ILE A 202 -0.43 -13.39 2.04
C ILE A 202 -0.84 -12.76 0.71
N LYS A 203 -0.53 -11.48 0.55
CA LYS A 203 -0.81 -10.74 -0.69
C LYS A 203 0.45 -10.50 -1.52
N LEU A 204 1.60 -10.34 -0.85
CA LEU A 204 2.88 -10.03 -1.48
C LEU A 204 4.01 -10.83 -0.81
N VAL A 205 4.92 -11.35 -1.61
CA VAL A 205 6.17 -11.98 -1.12
C VAL A 205 7.34 -11.33 -1.82
N THR A 206 8.33 -10.88 -1.05
CA THR A 206 9.63 -10.42 -1.57
C THR A 206 10.64 -11.54 -1.47
N LEU A 207 11.35 -11.80 -2.58
CA LEU A 207 12.44 -12.78 -2.63
C LEU A 207 13.53 -12.36 -3.63
N ALA A 208 14.72 -12.96 -3.47
CA ALA A 208 15.88 -12.79 -4.35
C ALA A 208 15.83 -13.82 -5.49
N PRO A 209 15.70 -13.41 -6.76
CA PRO A 209 15.48 -14.32 -7.89
C PRO A 209 16.70 -15.16 -8.27
N GLU A 210 17.91 -14.77 -7.85
CA GLU A 210 19.16 -15.48 -8.08
C GLU A 210 19.36 -16.69 -7.19
N LEU A 211 18.56 -16.83 -6.10
CA LEU A 211 18.71 -17.95 -5.19
C LEU A 211 18.32 -19.28 -5.83
N PRO A 212 18.97 -20.39 -5.45
CA PRO A 212 18.59 -21.73 -5.91
C PRO A 212 17.10 -22.02 -5.67
N GLY A 213 16.37 -22.42 -6.72
CA GLY A 213 14.93 -22.70 -6.67
C GLY A 213 14.00 -21.48 -6.67
N ALA A 214 14.54 -20.25 -6.63
CA ALA A 214 13.72 -19.03 -6.56
C ALA A 214 12.79 -18.84 -7.76
N LEU A 215 13.27 -19.10 -8.98
CA LEU A 215 12.45 -18.92 -10.20
C LEU A 215 11.21 -19.83 -10.18
N SER A 216 11.34 -21.09 -9.81
CA SER A 216 10.19 -21.99 -9.69
C SER A 216 9.30 -21.64 -8.50
N SER A 217 9.86 -21.14 -7.40
CA SER A 217 9.07 -20.62 -6.27
C SER A 217 8.26 -19.37 -6.64
N ILE A 218 8.80 -18.47 -7.48
CA ILE A 218 8.04 -17.33 -8.05
C ILE A 218 6.81 -17.85 -8.79
N GLN A 219 6.97 -18.84 -9.67
CA GLN A 219 5.86 -19.40 -10.42
C GLN A 219 4.82 -20.07 -9.51
N VAL A 220 5.25 -20.80 -8.48
CA VAL A 220 4.36 -21.42 -7.50
C VAL A 220 3.53 -20.36 -6.76
N LEU A 221 4.17 -19.31 -6.22
CA LEU A 221 3.48 -18.22 -5.52
C LEU A 221 2.48 -17.50 -6.44
N THR A 222 2.89 -17.22 -7.67
CA THR A 222 2.01 -16.57 -8.66
C THR A 222 0.80 -17.44 -8.99
N ASN A 223 0.98 -18.74 -9.12
CA ASN A 223 -0.14 -19.70 -9.34
C ASN A 223 -1.09 -19.78 -8.12
N CYS A 224 -0.60 -19.48 -6.91
CA CYS A 224 -1.42 -19.33 -5.71
C CYS A 224 -2.16 -17.97 -5.65
N GLY A 225 -1.98 -17.08 -6.64
CA GLY A 225 -2.56 -15.74 -6.67
C GLY A 225 -1.84 -14.72 -5.77
N ILE A 226 -0.61 -15.04 -5.35
CA ILE A 226 0.24 -14.18 -4.53
C ILE A 226 1.13 -13.34 -5.46
N THR A 227 1.16 -12.04 -5.27
CA THR A 227 2.07 -11.14 -5.99
C THR A 227 3.50 -11.39 -5.53
N VAL A 228 4.44 -11.45 -6.48
CA VAL A 228 5.86 -11.63 -6.15
C VAL A 228 6.64 -10.37 -6.51
N SER A 229 7.46 -9.93 -5.54
CA SER A 229 8.38 -8.81 -5.64
C SER A 229 9.83 -9.29 -5.61
N ILE A 230 10.69 -8.68 -6.41
CA ILE A 230 12.14 -8.90 -6.40
C ILE A 230 12.76 -7.87 -5.47
N GLY A 231 13.53 -8.31 -4.48
CA GLY A 231 14.21 -7.42 -3.54
C GLY A 231 15.25 -8.14 -2.69
N HIS A 232 16.06 -7.40 -1.96
CA HIS A 232 17.15 -7.92 -1.15
C HIS A 232 18.03 -8.92 -1.93
N SER A 233 18.59 -8.47 -3.05
CA SER A 233 19.09 -9.34 -4.11
C SER A 233 20.38 -8.83 -4.73
N GLU A 234 21.30 -9.75 -5.03
CA GLU A 234 22.50 -9.54 -5.86
C GLU A 234 22.26 -9.81 -7.35
N ALA A 235 21.00 -9.98 -7.77
CA ALA A 235 20.69 -10.37 -9.13
C ALA A 235 21.33 -9.45 -10.17
N SER A 236 21.90 -10.07 -11.19
CA SER A 236 22.23 -9.44 -12.46
C SER A 236 20.94 -9.04 -13.20
N TYR A 237 21.08 -8.25 -14.25
CA TYR A 237 19.94 -7.91 -15.10
C TYR A 237 19.24 -9.15 -15.68
N GLU A 238 19.98 -10.16 -16.11
CA GLU A 238 19.41 -11.37 -16.71
C GLU A 238 18.67 -12.25 -15.68
N GLU A 239 19.20 -12.37 -14.45
CA GLU A 239 18.54 -13.08 -13.36
C GLU A 239 17.25 -12.37 -12.93
N ALA A 240 17.30 -11.05 -12.77
CA ALA A 240 16.11 -10.25 -12.45
C ALA A 240 15.05 -10.34 -13.56
N LYS A 241 15.46 -10.28 -14.84
CA LYS A 241 14.57 -10.47 -16.00
C LYS A 241 13.97 -11.86 -16.06
N ALA A 242 14.72 -12.89 -15.67
CA ALA A 242 14.19 -14.23 -15.52
C ALA A 242 13.10 -14.28 -14.43
N GLY A 243 13.31 -13.64 -13.27
CA GLY A 243 12.30 -13.52 -12.23
C GLY A 243 10.97 -12.93 -12.74
N ILE A 244 11.05 -11.85 -13.55
CA ILE A 244 9.84 -11.27 -14.17
C ILE A 244 9.18 -12.25 -15.14
N LYS A 245 9.94 -12.98 -15.95
CA LYS A 245 9.39 -14.00 -16.86
C LYS A 245 8.69 -15.14 -16.13
N PHE A 246 9.13 -15.48 -14.92
CA PHE A 246 8.51 -16.50 -14.09
C PHE A 246 7.31 -15.99 -13.27
N GLY A 247 6.99 -14.70 -13.36
CA GLY A 247 5.74 -14.14 -12.82
C GLY A 247 5.91 -13.06 -11.76
N ALA A 248 7.14 -12.71 -11.35
CA ALA A 248 7.34 -11.55 -10.50
C ALA A 248 6.87 -10.28 -11.22
N SER A 249 6.21 -9.40 -10.52
CA SER A 249 5.59 -8.20 -11.11
C SER A 249 5.93 -6.90 -10.38
N MET A 250 6.74 -6.97 -9.32
CA MET A 250 7.16 -5.83 -8.51
C MET A 250 8.64 -5.90 -8.15
N ILE A 251 9.20 -4.74 -7.80
CA ILE A 251 10.53 -4.56 -7.21
C ILE A 251 10.32 -3.87 -5.85
N THR A 252 10.83 -4.48 -4.79
CA THR A 252 10.76 -3.95 -3.41
C THR A 252 11.77 -2.81 -3.28
N HIS A 253 11.36 -1.68 -2.70
CA HIS A 253 12.17 -0.48 -2.39
C HIS A 253 13.41 -0.29 -3.28
N LEU A 254 13.16 -0.07 -4.57
CA LEU A 254 14.18 0.05 -5.63
C LEU A 254 15.40 0.87 -5.16
N PHE A 255 16.59 0.41 -5.51
CA PHE A 255 17.93 0.85 -5.11
C PHE A 255 18.40 0.38 -3.74
N ASN A 256 17.49 0.11 -2.78
CA ASN A 256 17.88 -0.34 -1.45
C ASN A 256 18.11 -1.86 -1.42
N ALA A 257 19.13 -2.30 -0.71
CA ALA A 257 19.49 -3.71 -0.56
C ALA A 257 19.57 -4.49 -1.89
N MET A 258 20.18 -3.89 -2.91
CA MET A 258 20.41 -4.52 -4.22
C MET A 258 21.76 -4.10 -4.83
N ARG A 259 22.12 -4.77 -5.91
CA ARG A 259 23.33 -4.40 -6.68
C ARG A 259 23.18 -2.99 -7.25
N PRO A 260 24.21 -2.11 -7.14
CA PRO A 260 24.17 -0.80 -7.74
C PRO A 260 24.13 -0.88 -9.27
N LEU A 261 23.54 0.14 -9.92
CA LEU A 261 23.54 0.28 -11.38
C LEU A 261 24.97 0.31 -11.93
N HIS A 262 25.25 -0.57 -12.88
CA HIS A 262 26.47 -0.55 -13.66
C HIS A 262 26.14 -0.47 -15.15
N HIS A 263 26.85 0.38 -15.92
CA HIS A 263 26.51 0.69 -17.32
C HIS A 263 26.51 -0.50 -18.29
N ARG A 264 27.17 -1.63 -17.97
CA ARG A 264 27.16 -2.88 -18.75
C ARG A 264 26.30 -3.98 -18.14
N ASN A 265 26.00 -3.90 -16.86
CA ASN A 265 25.10 -4.81 -16.16
C ASN A 265 24.25 -3.99 -15.17
N PRO A 266 23.10 -3.47 -15.62
CA PRO A 266 22.34 -2.50 -14.85
C PRO A 266 21.60 -3.12 -13.65
N GLY A 267 21.72 -4.44 -13.41
CA GLY A 267 21.05 -5.12 -12.32
C GLY A 267 19.53 -4.99 -12.40
N ILE A 268 18.88 -5.03 -11.24
CA ILE A 268 17.41 -4.93 -11.12
C ILE A 268 16.87 -3.62 -11.69
N PHE A 269 17.59 -2.49 -11.48
CA PHE A 269 17.17 -1.18 -12.03
C PHE A 269 17.01 -1.20 -13.55
N GLY A 270 17.81 -2.01 -14.25
CA GLY A 270 17.73 -2.16 -15.71
C GLY A 270 16.38 -2.62 -16.23
N LEU A 271 15.56 -3.28 -15.39
CA LEU A 271 14.21 -3.72 -15.75
C LEU A 271 13.29 -2.55 -16.12
N LEU A 272 13.50 -1.35 -15.55
CA LEU A 272 12.71 -0.16 -15.88
C LEU A 272 12.95 0.32 -17.32
N GLY A 273 14.14 0.05 -17.88
CA GLY A 273 14.51 0.37 -19.25
C GLY A 273 14.21 -0.74 -20.28
N THR A 274 13.69 -1.90 -19.84
CA THR A 274 13.40 -3.03 -20.72
C THR A 274 12.28 -2.68 -21.70
N PRO A 275 12.43 -2.98 -23.03
CA PRO A 275 11.34 -2.80 -23.98
C PRO A 275 10.13 -3.65 -23.61
N SER A 276 8.92 -3.06 -23.65
CA SER A 276 7.67 -3.73 -23.30
C SER A 276 7.32 -4.93 -24.19
N SER A 277 7.92 -5.00 -25.39
CA SER A 277 7.81 -6.15 -26.28
C SER A 277 8.54 -7.41 -25.79
N SER A 278 9.48 -7.28 -24.84
CA SER A 278 10.28 -8.40 -24.34
C SER A 278 9.81 -8.96 -23.01
N VAL A 279 9.42 -8.09 -22.09
CA VAL A 279 8.81 -8.44 -20.78
C VAL A 279 7.94 -7.27 -20.31
N ARG A 280 6.89 -7.58 -19.55
CA ARG A 280 6.13 -6.54 -18.85
C ARG A 280 7.05 -5.82 -17.85
N LYS A 281 7.09 -4.48 -17.89
CA LYS A 281 7.81 -3.71 -16.88
C LYS A 281 7.17 -3.93 -15.51
N PRO A 282 7.97 -4.23 -14.48
CA PRO A 282 7.45 -4.41 -13.13
C PRO A 282 7.05 -3.08 -12.50
N TYR A 283 6.11 -3.11 -11.55
CA TYR A 283 5.94 -2.04 -10.57
C TYR A 283 7.18 -1.97 -9.67
N PHE A 284 7.39 -0.85 -8.99
CA PHE A 284 8.51 -0.72 -8.08
C PHE A 284 8.20 0.23 -6.92
N GLY A 285 8.58 -0.17 -5.70
CA GLY A 285 8.49 0.64 -4.51
C GLY A 285 9.61 1.66 -4.42
N ILE A 286 9.33 2.84 -3.89
CA ILE A 286 10.30 3.91 -3.60
C ILE A 286 10.03 4.47 -2.20
N ILE A 287 11.08 4.52 -1.36
CA ILE A 287 11.07 5.22 -0.07
C ILE A 287 11.49 6.66 -0.33
N ALA A 288 10.55 7.60 -0.29
CA ALA A 288 10.82 9.01 -0.61
C ALA A 288 10.99 9.86 0.67
N ASP A 289 11.90 9.43 1.56
CA ASP A 289 12.19 10.10 2.83
C ASP A 289 13.41 11.04 2.76
N GLY A 290 14.18 11.03 1.66
CA GLY A 290 15.40 11.81 1.50
C GLY A 290 16.61 11.27 2.30
N LEU A 291 16.43 10.12 2.97
CA LEU A 291 17.46 9.44 3.76
C LEU A 291 17.97 8.19 3.06
N HIS A 292 17.03 7.37 2.56
CA HIS A 292 17.34 6.15 1.81
C HIS A 292 17.78 6.46 0.38
N LEU A 293 17.18 7.47 -0.25
CA LEU A 293 17.45 7.83 -1.64
C LEU A 293 17.67 9.33 -1.83
N HIS A 294 18.63 9.66 -2.66
CA HIS A 294 18.78 11.03 -3.13
C HIS A 294 17.59 11.39 -4.05
N PRO A 295 17.01 12.60 -3.95
CA PRO A 295 15.87 13.04 -4.77
C PRO A 295 16.06 12.84 -6.27
N THR A 296 17.28 13.06 -6.79
CA THR A 296 17.61 12.85 -8.22
C THR A 296 17.45 11.39 -8.63
N SER A 297 17.80 10.41 -7.78
CA SER A 297 17.63 8.98 -8.07
C SER A 297 16.16 8.62 -8.21
N ILE A 298 15.31 9.20 -7.36
CA ILE A 298 13.84 9.03 -7.43
C ILE A 298 13.32 9.58 -8.76
N LYS A 299 13.75 10.77 -9.17
CA LYS A 299 13.36 11.38 -10.46
C LYS A 299 13.81 10.54 -11.66
N ILE A 300 15.02 9.97 -11.63
CA ILE A 300 15.52 9.09 -12.69
C ILE A 300 14.65 7.84 -12.81
N ALA A 301 14.31 7.19 -11.69
CA ALA A 301 13.47 6.01 -11.68
C ALA A 301 12.06 6.30 -12.19
N TRP A 302 11.46 7.41 -11.75
CA TRP A 302 10.15 7.85 -12.22
C TRP A 302 10.14 8.11 -13.72
N ASN A 303 11.13 8.86 -14.25
CA ASN A 303 11.24 9.13 -15.69
C ASN A 303 11.43 7.85 -16.52
N ALA A 304 12.08 6.81 -15.97
CA ALA A 304 12.27 5.53 -16.66
C ALA A 304 10.97 4.72 -16.78
N HIS A 305 10.08 4.80 -15.77
CA HIS A 305 8.81 4.08 -15.75
C HIS A 305 7.78 4.73 -14.82
N PRO A 306 7.14 5.85 -15.26
CA PRO A 306 6.24 6.62 -14.41
C PRO A 306 5.00 5.84 -13.95
N ASP A 307 4.45 4.96 -14.80
CA ASP A 307 3.25 4.17 -14.48
C ASP A 307 3.48 2.99 -13.53
N GLY A 308 4.74 2.69 -13.22
CA GLY A 308 5.10 1.59 -12.32
C GLY A 308 5.50 2.04 -10.91
N LEU A 309 5.67 3.34 -10.68
CA LEU A 309 6.16 3.86 -9.41
C LEU A 309 5.08 3.76 -8.32
N ILE A 310 5.46 3.20 -7.18
CA ILE A 310 4.66 3.13 -5.94
C ILE A 310 5.49 3.77 -4.83
N LEU A 311 4.94 4.75 -4.14
CA LEU A 311 5.54 5.26 -2.92
C LEU A 311 5.18 4.34 -1.76
N VAL A 312 6.19 3.98 -0.97
CA VAL A 312 6.05 3.17 0.25
C VAL A 312 6.76 3.86 1.40
N THR A 313 6.31 3.59 2.62
CA THR A 313 7.01 4.12 3.79
C THR A 313 8.17 3.23 4.20
N ASP A 314 8.02 1.92 4.06
CA ASP A 314 8.91 0.92 4.67
C ASP A 314 9.18 1.25 6.15
N ALA A 315 8.15 1.82 6.81
CA ALA A 315 8.30 2.40 8.13
C ALA A 315 8.31 1.32 9.20
N MET A 316 9.14 1.59 10.21
CA MET A 316 9.30 0.74 11.38
C MET A 316 8.28 1.12 12.47
N ARG A 317 8.18 0.30 13.53
CA ARG A 317 7.22 0.47 14.64
C ARG A 317 7.18 1.86 15.30
N LEU A 318 8.20 2.69 15.10
CA LEU A 318 8.27 4.04 15.65
C LEU A 318 7.57 5.11 14.79
N ALA A 319 7.05 4.75 13.62
CA ALA A 319 6.19 5.66 12.85
C ALA A 319 4.98 6.07 13.70
N GLY A 320 4.67 7.37 13.70
CA GLY A 320 3.60 7.95 14.51
C GLY A 320 3.90 8.10 16.00
N MET A 321 5.07 7.65 16.49
CA MET A 321 5.52 7.87 17.87
C MET A 321 6.19 9.25 18.00
N PRO A 322 6.21 9.86 19.20
CA PRO A 322 6.97 11.08 19.46
C PRO A 322 8.48 10.91 19.17
N ASP A 323 9.19 12.01 18.99
CA ASP A 323 10.65 11.99 18.95
C ASP A 323 11.23 11.61 20.31
N GLY A 324 12.35 10.88 20.32
CA GLY A 324 12.97 10.37 21.53
C GLY A 324 13.82 9.12 21.30
N THR A 325 14.27 8.52 22.40
CA THR A 325 15.07 7.29 22.39
C THR A 325 14.23 6.11 22.85
N TYR A 326 14.32 5.01 22.11
CA TYR A 326 13.50 3.82 22.28
C TYR A 326 14.37 2.55 22.35
N ASP A 327 14.00 1.63 23.22
CA ASP A 327 14.60 0.30 23.23
C ASP A 327 14.20 -0.50 22.00
N TRP A 328 15.15 -1.27 21.46
CA TRP A 328 14.94 -2.12 20.29
C TRP A 328 14.98 -3.59 20.65
N THR A 329 14.39 -4.44 19.78
CA THR A 329 14.21 -5.88 20.03
C THR A 329 15.51 -6.68 20.18
N ASN A 330 16.63 -6.16 19.68
CA ASN A 330 17.95 -6.79 19.77
C ASN A 330 18.83 -6.26 20.91
N GLY A 331 18.26 -5.45 21.83
CA GLY A 331 18.97 -4.82 22.93
C GLY A 331 19.69 -3.51 22.57
N SER A 332 19.67 -3.09 21.30
CA SER A 332 20.13 -1.76 20.89
C SER A 332 19.11 -0.67 21.27
N ARG A 333 19.52 0.58 21.19
CA ARG A 333 18.62 1.74 21.34
C ARG A 333 18.57 2.54 20.05
N ILE A 334 17.38 3.02 19.70
CA ILE A 334 17.12 3.83 18.50
C ILE A 334 16.70 5.23 18.91
N ILE A 335 17.34 6.22 18.30
CA ILE A 335 16.96 7.62 18.38
C ILE A 335 16.04 7.93 17.19
N LYS A 336 14.84 8.42 17.50
CA LYS A 336 13.89 8.94 16.50
C LYS A 336 13.95 10.47 16.49
N ASN A 337 14.13 11.04 15.29
CA ASN A 337 14.01 12.47 15.03
C ASN A 337 13.26 12.67 13.70
N GLY A 338 11.98 13.03 13.78
CA GLY A 338 11.10 13.07 12.62
C GLY A 338 11.03 11.73 11.91
N ALA A 339 11.36 11.70 10.63
CA ALA A 339 11.42 10.47 9.82
C ALA A 339 12.70 9.64 10.05
N LEU A 340 13.75 10.25 10.60
CA LEU A 340 15.07 9.63 10.78
C LEU A 340 15.08 8.72 12.01
N LEU A 341 15.48 7.47 11.80
CA LEU A 341 15.81 6.52 12.88
C LEU A 341 17.30 6.18 12.81
N THR A 342 18.01 6.33 13.93
CA THR A 342 19.44 5.99 14.02
C THR A 342 19.72 5.14 15.23
N LEU A 343 20.70 4.24 15.11
CA LEU A 343 21.26 3.52 16.26
C LEU A 343 21.98 4.50 17.20
N GLU A 344 21.65 4.50 18.49
CA GLU A 344 22.27 5.39 19.49
C GLU A 344 23.77 5.18 19.58
N GLU A 345 24.22 3.91 19.46
CA GLU A 345 25.64 3.53 19.64
C GLU A 345 26.58 4.08 18.56
N ASN A 346 26.11 4.27 17.31
CA ASN A 346 26.98 4.58 16.18
C ASN A 346 26.40 5.52 15.14
N GLY A 347 25.15 6.00 15.35
CA GLY A 347 24.46 6.95 14.45
C GLY A 347 24.08 6.38 13.08
N LYS A 348 24.24 5.08 12.84
CA LYS A 348 23.85 4.46 11.57
C LYS A 348 22.34 4.46 11.38
N LEU A 349 21.91 4.61 10.12
CA LEU A 349 20.51 4.51 9.75
C LEU A 349 19.91 3.17 10.20
N ALA A 350 18.77 3.23 10.89
CA ALA A 350 18.07 2.08 11.47
C ALA A 350 16.63 1.92 10.91
N GLY A 351 16.38 2.43 9.71
CA GLY A 351 15.09 2.38 9.04
C GLY A 351 14.41 3.74 8.91
N SER A 352 13.16 3.74 8.49
CA SER A 352 12.32 4.93 8.32
C SER A 352 11.19 4.97 9.35
N SER A 353 10.74 6.18 9.69
CA SER A 353 9.47 6.44 10.38
C SER A 353 8.65 7.52 9.66
N ILE A 354 8.87 7.70 8.36
CA ILE A 354 8.14 8.64 7.51
C ILE A 354 6.67 8.23 7.38
N GLN A 355 5.80 9.22 7.18
CA GLN A 355 4.41 8.99 6.80
C GLN A 355 4.26 9.03 5.27
N LEU A 356 3.27 8.29 4.74
CA LEU A 356 3.08 8.18 3.30
C LEU A 356 2.75 9.54 2.64
N ILE A 357 2.02 10.42 3.33
CA ILE A 357 1.72 11.77 2.83
C ILE A 357 2.99 12.63 2.70
N ASP A 358 3.98 12.42 3.57
CA ASP A 358 5.26 13.12 3.46
C ASP A 358 6.08 12.58 2.28
N CYS A 359 6.03 11.27 2.00
CA CYS A 359 6.59 10.69 0.77
C CYS A 359 5.96 11.33 -0.48
N VAL A 360 4.63 11.50 -0.51
CA VAL A 360 3.92 12.16 -1.62
C VAL A 360 4.36 13.60 -1.78
N THR A 361 4.45 14.36 -0.68
CA THR A 361 4.89 15.76 -0.67
C THR A 361 6.34 15.90 -1.17
N ASN A 362 7.22 15.05 -0.68
CA ASN A 362 8.62 15.00 -1.11
C ASN A 362 8.74 14.67 -2.60
N PHE A 363 8.05 13.64 -3.05
CA PHE A 363 8.03 13.23 -4.45
C PHE A 363 7.53 14.35 -5.36
N LEU A 364 6.44 15.03 -5.00
CA LEU A 364 5.89 16.17 -5.72
C LEU A 364 6.94 17.28 -5.91
N ASN A 365 7.63 17.66 -4.85
CA ASN A 365 8.60 18.74 -4.87
C ASN A 365 9.91 18.37 -5.60
N TRP A 366 10.38 17.13 -5.44
CA TRP A 366 11.68 16.71 -6.00
C TRP A 366 11.61 16.35 -7.48
N THR A 367 10.47 15.83 -7.92
CA THR A 367 10.36 15.35 -9.32
C THR A 367 9.73 16.37 -10.26
N GLY A 368 8.94 17.30 -9.73
CA GLY A 368 8.11 18.21 -10.52
C GLY A 368 6.84 17.53 -11.06
N ALA A 369 6.45 16.36 -10.49
CA ALA A 369 5.18 15.73 -10.78
C ALA A 369 4.01 16.65 -10.44
N SER A 370 2.90 16.51 -11.15
CA SER A 370 1.64 17.13 -10.76
C SER A 370 1.05 16.45 -9.51
N VAL A 371 0.14 17.12 -8.82
CA VAL A 371 -0.53 16.54 -7.64
C VAL A 371 -1.23 15.22 -7.97
N PRO A 372 -1.99 15.08 -9.08
CA PRO A 372 -2.57 13.78 -9.44
C PRO A 372 -1.55 12.68 -9.70
N GLU A 373 -0.42 12.99 -10.37
CA GLU A 373 0.65 12.00 -10.60
C GLU A 373 1.30 11.53 -9.29
N ALA A 374 1.52 12.44 -8.35
CA ALA A 374 2.06 12.08 -7.04
C ALA A 374 1.06 11.22 -6.23
N LEU A 375 -0.23 11.57 -6.26
CA LEU A 375 -1.27 10.80 -5.58
C LEU A 375 -1.52 9.44 -6.24
N LYS A 376 -1.38 9.33 -7.55
CA LYS A 376 -1.47 8.06 -8.28
C LYS A 376 -0.50 7.02 -7.74
N ALA A 377 0.69 7.43 -7.31
CA ALA A 377 1.73 6.54 -6.76
C ALA A 377 1.36 5.91 -5.40
N VAL A 378 0.33 6.41 -4.73
CA VAL A 378 -0.18 5.88 -3.45
C VAL A 378 -1.65 5.45 -3.53
N THR A 379 -2.28 5.49 -4.70
CA THR A 379 -3.68 5.14 -4.89
C THR A 379 -3.86 4.15 -6.03
N GLU A 380 -3.94 4.60 -7.28
CA GLU A 380 -4.23 3.78 -8.45
C GLU A 380 -3.11 2.76 -8.74
N THR A 381 -1.84 3.19 -8.71
CA THR A 381 -0.71 2.30 -9.03
C THR A 381 -0.58 1.12 -8.08
N PRO A 382 -0.57 1.28 -6.73
CA PRO A 382 -0.57 0.14 -5.83
C PRO A 382 -1.83 -0.72 -5.95
N ALA A 383 -3.02 -0.14 -6.20
CA ALA A 383 -4.24 -0.90 -6.44
C ALA A 383 -4.14 -1.77 -7.70
N MET A 384 -3.56 -1.25 -8.79
CA MET A 384 -3.30 -2.00 -10.02
C MET A 384 -2.30 -3.15 -9.80
N MET A 385 -1.23 -2.90 -9.05
CA MET A 385 -0.22 -3.91 -8.71
C MET A 385 -0.86 -5.07 -7.92
N LEU A 386 -1.79 -4.76 -7.02
CA LEU A 386 -2.50 -5.75 -6.20
C LEU A 386 -3.71 -6.40 -6.89
N GLY A 387 -4.07 -5.99 -8.12
CA GLY A 387 -5.26 -6.45 -8.83
C GLY A 387 -6.58 -5.94 -8.22
N LEU A 388 -6.55 -4.82 -7.50
CA LEU A 388 -7.68 -4.22 -6.78
C LEU A 388 -8.21 -2.92 -7.41
N GLN A 389 -7.79 -2.57 -8.63
CA GLN A 389 -8.07 -1.30 -9.31
C GLN A 389 -9.55 -0.97 -9.52
N ASN A 390 -10.44 -1.96 -9.41
CA ASN A 390 -11.89 -1.75 -9.50
C ASN A 390 -12.54 -1.52 -8.13
N VAL A 391 -11.79 -1.71 -7.05
CA VAL A 391 -12.31 -1.65 -5.66
C VAL A 391 -11.60 -0.59 -4.84
N LYS A 392 -10.30 -0.40 -5.07
CA LYS A 392 -9.43 0.51 -4.31
C LYS A 392 -8.68 1.47 -5.23
N GLY A 393 -8.20 2.58 -4.67
CA GLY A 393 -7.34 3.54 -5.36
C GLY A 393 -8.03 4.32 -6.49
N THR A 394 -9.34 4.34 -6.54
CA THR A 394 -10.15 4.99 -7.59
C THR A 394 -11.40 5.65 -7.00
N LEU A 395 -11.93 6.66 -7.72
CA LEU A 395 -13.21 7.31 -7.40
C LEU A 395 -14.33 6.84 -8.35
N ARG A 396 -14.18 5.67 -8.97
CA ARG A 396 -15.20 5.12 -9.88
C ARG A 396 -16.37 4.54 -9.10
N GLU A 397 -17.55 4.55 -9.71
CA GLU A 397 -18.73 3.88 -9.21
C GLU A 397 -18.44 2.42 -8.84
N GLY A 398 -19.02 1.96 -7.72
CA GLY A 398 -18.86 0.61 -7.17
C GLY A 398 -17.57 0.38 -6.39
N ALA A 399 -16.58 1.28 -6.50
CA ALA A 399 -15.39 1.22 -5.66
C ALA A 399 -15.72 1.54 -4.20
N ASP A 400 -14.83 1.17 -3.29
CA ASP A 400 -14.96 1.53 -1.88
C ASP A 400 -14.86 3.05 -1.70
N ALA A 401 -15.75 3.59 -0.90
CA ALA A 401 -15.74 5.01 -0.53
C ALA A 401 -14.67 5.28 0.55
N ASP A 402 -13.43 4.92 0.22
CA ASP A 402 -12.21 5.25 0.97
C ASP A 402 -11.65 6.53 0.37
N LEU A 403 -11.73 7.64 1.11
CA LEU A 403 -11.45 8.97 0.59
C LEU A 403 -10.54 9.76 1.51
N VAL A 404 -9.70 10.62 0.91
CA VAL A 404 -8.87 11.59 1.63
C VAL A 404 -9.13 12.98 1.08
N VAL A 405 -9.52 13.89 1.95
CA VAL A 405 -9.64 15.32 1.65
C VAL A 405 -8.31 15.98 1.93
N LEU A 406 -7.77 16.66 0.93
CA LEU A 406 -6.44 17.28 0.98
C LEU A 406 -6.52 18.77 0.74
N ASP A 407 -5.78 19.52 1.54
CA ASP A 407 -5.44 20.92 1.29
C ASP A 407 -4.06 21.01 0.66
N LEU A 408 -3.92 21.83 -0.38
CA LEU A 408 -2.64 22.10 -1.04
C LEU A 408 -2.12 23.46 -0.58
N GLN A 409 -1.10 23.47 0.24
CA GLN A 409 -0.46 24.67 0.73
C GLN A 409 0.81 24.97 -0.09
N GLU A 410 0.98 26.23 -0.48
CA GLU A 410 2.20 26.71 -1.12
C GLU A 410 3.05 27.45 -0.08
N GLY A 411 4.30 26.99 0.05
CA GLY A 411 5.27 27.63 0.94
C GLY A 411 5.62 29.04 0.46
N THR A 412 5.86 29.94 1.40
CA THR A 412 6.22 31.35 1.11
C THR A 412 7.63 31.51 0.57
N VAL A 413 8.49 30.51 0.72
CA VAL A 413 9.89 30.51 0.29
C VAL A 413 10.11 29.32 -0.68
N GLY A 414 10.58 29.62 -1.89
CA GLY A 414 10.97 28.59 -2.87
C GLY A 414 9.83 27.91 -3.62
N GLY A 415 8.56 28.24 -3.36
CA GLY A 415 7.40 27.62 -4.04
C GLY A 415 7.19 26.15 -3.68
N GLU A 416 7.74 25.67 -2.55
CA GLU A 416 7.50 24.32 -2.07
C GLU A 416 6.02 24.09 -1.78
N LYS A 417 5.52 22.96 -2.23
CA LYS A 417 4.13 22.54 -2.02
C LYS A 417 4.05 21.57 -0.86
N LYS A 418 3.01 21.68 -0.06
CA LYS A 418 2.71 20.73 1.01
C LYS A 418 1.27 20.25 0.90
N LEU A 419 1.10 18.93 0.81
CA LEU A 419 -0.20 18.31 0.92
C LEU A 419 -0.53 18.02 2.39
N VAL A 420 -1.69 18.47 2.82
CA VAL A 420 -2.15 18.38 4.19
C VAL A 420 -3.47 17.62 4.22
N ILE A 421 -3.56 16.59 5.07
CA ILE A 421 -4.78 15.80 5.25
C ILE A 421 -5.73 16.57 6.15
N ASP A 422 -6.93 16.86 5.66
CA ASP A 422 -7.99 17.49 6.44
C ASP A 422 -8.98 16.48 6.97
N GLU A 423 -9.43 15.56 6.11
CA GLU A 423 -10.39 14.52 6.49
C GLU A 423 -10.03 13.19 5.86
N VAL A 424 -10.39 12.11 6.53
CA VAL A 424 -10.36 10.75 5.98
C VAL A 424 -11.70 10.09 6.19
N TRP A 425 -12.18 9.47 5.12
CA TRP A 425 -13.43 8.73 5.08
C TRP A 425 -13.12 7.26 4.74
N LYS A 426 -13.70 6.35 5.52
CA LYS A 426 -13.55 4.90 5.33
C LYS A 426 -14.92 4.31 5.08
N PHE A 427 -15.09 3.61 3.95
CA PHE A 427 -16.39 3.04 3.56
C PHE A 427 -17.54 4.05 3.67
N GLY A 428 -17.31 5.29 3.18
CA GLY A 428 -18.31 6.36 3.22
C GLY A 428 -18.61 6.95 4.60
N ASN A 429 -17.84 6.60 5.62
CA ASN A 429 -17.97 7.13 6.97
C ASN A 429 -16.73 7.96 7.34
N LYS A 430 -16.93 9.15 7.90
CA LYS A 430 -15.82 10.00 8.36
C LYS A 430 -15.17 9.38 9.60
N VAL A 431 -13.86 9.08 9.49
CA VAL A 431 -13.06 8.42 10.54
C VAL A 431 -11.96 9.31 11.10
N PHE A 432 -11.62 10.39 10.38
CA PHE A 432 -10.68 11.41 10.84
C PHE A 432 -11.08 12.77 10.27
N GLY A 433 -10.86 13.84 11.04
CA GLY A 433 -11.01 15.23 10.61
C GLY A 433 -10.23 16.16 11.53
N ARG A 434 -9.57 17.17 10.94
CA ARG A 434 -8.98 18.26 11.72
C ARG A 434 -10.10 19.10 12.33
N ILE A 435 -9.87 19.52 13.57
CA ILE A 435 -10.74 20.43 14.31
C ILE A 435 -10.39 21.88 13.91
#